data_0fab37ed96cf94fb1935e6472e2bd16f
#
_entry.id   0fab37ed96cf94fb1935e6472e2bd16f
#
_cell.length_a   1.000
_cell.length_b   1.000
_cell.length_c   1.000
_cell.angle_alpha   90.00
_cell.angle_beta   90.00
_cell.angle_gamma   90.00
#
_symmetry.space_group_name_H-M   'P 1'
#
loop_
_entity.id
_entity.type
_entity.pdbx_description
1 polymer ?
#
loop_
_entity_poly.entity_id
_entity_poly.type
_entity_poly.pdbx_seq_one_letter_code
_entity_poly.pdbx_strand_id
1 'polypeptide(L)'
;FKEESIRDFLASPYLITRDADRMGMRLDGPVLKHERGYNIVSDGIVTGAIQVPGTGQPIILLADHQTTGGYPKMATVISADISRMGRLRPGDTVKFKEVTADEAEKARFEHEKMVLSAISGFVNADPWLDEKALYTENLISGFS
;
A
#
# COMPACT_ATOMS: atom_id res chain seq x y z
N PHE A 1 -5.25 -14.20 -15.23
CA PHE A 1 -4.18 -13.64 -16.07
C PHE A 1 -3.43 -14.76 -16.77
N LYS A 2 -2.78 -14.44 -17.90
CA LYS A 2 -1.86 -15.37 -18.57
C LYS A 2 -0.57 -15.51 -17.76
N GLU A 3 0.05 -16.68 -17.78
CA GLU A 3 1.33 -16.92 -17.07
C GLU A 3 2.44 -15.95 -17.49
N GLU A 4 2.49 -15.59 -18.77
CA GLU A 4 3.41 -14.58 -19.31
C GLU A 4 3.24 -13.26 -18.56
N SER A 5 2.00 -12.80 -18.36
CA SER A 5 1.70 -11.54 -17.64
C SER A 5 2.11 -11.59 -16.17
N ILE A 6 1.99 -12.73 -15.50
CA ILE A 6 2.45 -12.90 -14.12
C ILE A 6 3.98 -12.81 -14.06
N ARG A 7 4.67 -13.44 -15.01
CA ARG A 7 6.14 -13.35 -15.10
C ARG A 7 6.62 -11.93 -15.41
N ASP A 8 5.97 -11.26 -16.37
CA ASP A 8 6.30 -9.87 -16.72
C ASP A 8 6.08 -8.93 -15.55
N PHE A 9 4.98 -9.14 -14.80
CA PHE A 9 4.66 -8.35 -13.60
C PHE A 9 5.74 -8.44 -12.52
N LEU A 10 6.31 -9.62 -12.29
CA LEU A 10 7.36 -9.83 -11.29
C LEU A 10 8.77 -9.48 -11.80
N ALA A 11 9.00 -9.62 -13.11
CA ALA A 11 10.32 -9.39 -13.70
C ALA A 11 10.63 -7.90 -13.94
N SER A 12 9.59 -7.10 -14.23
CA SER A 12 9.74 -5.74 -14.74
C SER A 12 9.54 -4.67 -13.67
N PRO A 13 10.22 -3.51 -13.79
CA PRO A 13 9.89 -2.33 -13.02
C PRO A 13 8.65 -1.62 -13.60
N TYR A 14 7.91 -0.93 -12.73
CA TYR A 14 6.77 -0.09 -13.08
C TYR A 14 7.00 1.33 -12.61
N LEU A 15 6.74 2.30 -13.49
CA LEU A 15 6.81 3.71 -13.19
C LEU A 15 5.49 4.19 -12.57
N ILE A 16 5.54 4.97 -11.50
CA ILE A 16 4.37 5.62 -10.92
C ILE A 16 4.00 6.83 -11.79
N THR A 17 2.77 6.82 -12.30
CA THR A 17 2.29 7.89 -13.18
C THR A 17 1.86 9.13 -12.39
N ARG A 18 1.67 10.26 -13.09
CA ARG A 18 1.15 11.50 -12.49
C ARG A 18 -0.33 11.42 -12.09
N ASP A 19 -1.05 10.43 -12.59
CA ASP A 19 -2.46 10.17 -12.26
C ASP A 19 -2.62 9.37 -10.95
N ALA A 20 -1.54 9.24 -10.16
CA ALA A 20 -1.59 8.66 -8.83
C ALA A 20 -2.23 9.66 -7.86
N ASP A 21 -3.21 9.17 -7.09
CA ASP A 21 -3.92 9.91 -6.05
C ASP A 21 -4.09 9.06 -4.78
N ARG A 22 -4.88 9.55 -3.81
CA ARG A 22 -5.15 8.83 -2.56
C ARG A 22 -6.03 7.58 -2.73
N MET A 23 -6.75 7.45 -3.84
CA MET A 23 -7.57 6.28 -4.15
C MET A 23 -6.74 5.15 -4.77
N GLY A 24 -5.74 5.51 -5.60
CA GLY A 24 -4.93 4.50 -6.27
C GLY A 24 -3.71 5.05 -6.97
N MET A 25 -2.68 4.24 -7.00
CA MET A 25 -1.41 4.51 -7.66
C MET A 25 -1.40 3.80 -9.01
N ARG A 26 -1.53 4.57 -10.08
CA ARG A 26 -1.49 4.04 -11.45
C ARG A 26 -0.05 3.81 -11.87
N LEU A 27 0.19 2.63 -12.44
CA LEU A 27 1.52 2.19 -12.84
C LEU A 27 1.63 2.10 -14.35
N ASP A 28 2.76 2.52 -14.90
CA ASP A 28 3.14 2.36 -16.30
C ASP A 28 4.27 1.36 -16.43
N GLY A 29 4.11 0.40 -17.35
CA GLY A 29 5.05 -0.69 -17.56
C GLY A 29 4.48 -1.72 -18.53
N PRO A 30 4.95 -2.98 -18.49
CA PRO A 30 4.42 -4.04 -19.34
C PRO A 30 2.91 -4.20 -19.22
N VAL A 31 2.25 -4.32 -20.35
CA VAL A 31 0.79 -4.53 -20.43
C VAL A 31 0.44 -5.95 -20.02
N LEU A 32 -0.37 -6.09 -19.01
CA LEU A 32 -0.79 -7.39 -18.44
C LEU A 32 -2.06 -7.89 -19.14
N LYS A 33 -1.96 -9.02 -19.80
CA LYS A 33 -3.05 -9.62 -20.58
C LYS A 33 -3.93 -10.50 -19.70
N HIS A 34 -5.23 -10.27 -19.78
CA HIS A 34 -6.24 -11.12 -19.15
C HIS A 34 -6.42 -12.42 -19.95
N GLU A 35 -6.72 -13.51 -19.26
CA GLU A 35 -7.03 -14.79 -19.90
C GLU A 35 -8.51 -14.90 -20.29
N ARG A 36 -9.42 -14.42 -19.44
CA ARG A 36 -10.87 -14.58 -19.58
C ARG A 36 -11.67 -13.26 -19.55
N GLY A 37 -11.04 -12.15 -19.97
CA GLY A 37 -11.65 -10.81 -19.89
C GLY A 37 -11.28 -10.07 -18.61
N TYR A 38 -11.69 -8.81 -18.55
CA TYR A 38 -11.27 -7.87 -17.51
C TYR A 38 -12.43 -7.34 -16.65
N ASN A 39 -13.66 -7.72 -16.96
CA ASN A 39 -14.83 -7.40 -16.13
C ASN A 39 -15.20 -8.62 -15.29
N ILE A 40 -15.19 -8.46 -14.00
CA ILE A 40 -15.66 -9.47 -13.03
C ILE A 40 -16.88 -8.93 -12.29
N VAL A 41 -17.65 -9.83 -11.68
CA VAL A 41 -18.66 -9.42 -10.71
C VAL A 41 -17.95 -8.61 -9.60
N SER A 42 -18.55 -7.48 -9.21
CA SER A 42 -17.98 -6.63 -8.16
C SER A 42 -17.70 -7.43 -6.90
N ASP A 43 -16.47 -7.32 -6.42
CA ASP A 43 -15.96 -8.04 -5.26
C ASP A 43 -15.34 -7.05 -4.27
N GLY A 44 -15.26 -7.43 -2.99
CA GLY A 44 -14.65 -6.64 -1.94
C GLY A 44 -13.17 -6.37 -2.23
N ILE A 45 -12.75 -5.16 -1.92
CA ILE A 45 -11.37 -4.70 -2.15
C ILE A 45 -10.72 -4.35 -0.82
N VAL A 46 -9.43 -4.62 -0.72
CA VAL A 46 -8.59 -4.23 0.42
C VAL A 46 -7.52 -3.24 -0.04
N THR A 47 -7.05 -2.40 0.86
CA THR A 47 -5.90 -1.53 0.63
C THR A 47 -4.69 -2.36 0.22
N GLY A 48 -3.97 -1.91 -0.80
CA GLY A 48 -2.85 -2.65 -1.38
C GLY A 48 -3.23 -3.65 -2.47
N ALA A 49 -4.53 -3.88 -2.73
CA ALA A 49 -4.94 -4.71 -3.87
C ALA A 49 -4.44 -4.10 -5.19
N ILE A 50 -3.89 -4.92 -6.07
CA ILE A 50 -3.40 -4.52 -7.38
C ILE A 50 -4.40 -4.96 -8.43
N GLN A 51 -5.20 -4.03 -8.90
CA GLN A 51 -6.19 -4.25 -9.94
C GLN A 51 -5.59 -3.98 -11.32
N VAL A 52 -6.07 -4.74 -12.31
CA VAL A 52 -5.67 -4.56 -13.71
C VAL A 52 -6.93 -4.35 -14.55
N PRO A 53 -7.24 -3.09 -14.93
CA PRO A 53 -8.32 -2.78 -15.87
C PRO A 53 -8.07 -3.36 -17.26
N GLY A 54 -9.02 -3.17 -18.18
CA GLY A 54 -8.90 -3.63 -19.58
C GLY A 54 -7.74 -3.04 -20.36
N THR A 55 -7.18 -1.91 -19.91
CA THR A 55 -5.94 -1.33 -20.47
C THR A 55 -4.70 -2.19 -20.23
N GLY A 56 -4.75 -3.09 -19.24
CA GLY A 56 -3.62 -3.92 -18.84
C GLY A 56 -2.60 -3.22 -17.95
N GLN A 57 -2.83 -1.96 -17.57
CA GLN A 57 -1.95 -1.22 -16.65
C GLN A 57 -2.38 -1.41 -15.20
N PRO A 58 -1.47 -1.83 -14.30
CA PRO A 58 -1.83 -2.08 -12.90
C PRO A 58 -2.16 -0.79 -12.13
N ILE A 59 -3.06 -0.92 -11.16
CA ILE A 59 -3.41 0.14 -10.21
C ILE A 59 -3.30 -0.45 -8.81
N ILE A 60 -2.43 0.09 -7.96
CA ILE A 60 -2.37 -0.26 -6.53
C ILE A 60 -3.40 0.59 -5.80
N LEU A 61 -4.34 -0.04 -5.13
CA LEU A 61 -5.38 0.67 -4.38
C LEU A 61 -4.85 1.13 -3.02
N LEU A 62 -5.06 2.42 -2.73
CA LEU A 62 -4.58 3.09 -1.52
C LEU A 62 -5.70 3.32 -0.51
N ALA A 63 -5.46 4.11 0.53
CA ALA A 63 -6.34 4.25 1.68
C ALA A 63 -7.77 4.71 1.37
N ASP A 64 -7.95 5.58 0.37
CA ASP A 64 -9.26 6.17 0.02
C ASP A 64 -9.95 5.43 -1.14
N HIS A 65 -9.51 4.19 -1.45
CA HIS A 65 -10.11 3.39 -2.51
C HIS A 65 -11.59 3.04 -2.23
N GLN A 66 -12.35 2.74 -3.29
CA GLN A 66 -13.71 2.22 -3.15
C GLN A 66 -13.70 0.85 -2.46
N THR A 67 -14.79 0.52 -1.77
CA THR A 67 -14.95 -0.75 -1.03
C THR A 67 -15.18 -1.96 -1.92
N THR A 68 -15.68 -1.74 -3.14
CA THR A 68 -15.94 -2.78 -4.14
C THR A 68 -15.40 -2.38 -5.50
N GLY A 69 -15.05 -3.35 -6.32
CA GLY A 69 -14.59 -3.11 -7.70
C GLY A 69 -14.78 -4.30 -8.61
N GLY A 70 -14.88 -4.01 -9.91
CA GLY A 70 -15.16 -4.96 -10.97
C GLY A 70 -13.95 -5.33 -11.83
N TYR A 71 -12.73 -5.01 -11.42
CA TYR A 71 -11.53 -5.40 -12.15
C TYR A 71 -10.79 -6.55 -11.47
N PRO A 72 -10.22 -7.48 -12.25
CA PRO A 72 -9.41 -8.57 -11.71
C PRO A 72 -8.24 -8.07 -10.89
N LYS A 73 -8.00 -8.72 -9.76
CA LYS A 73 -6.86 -8.47 -8.88
C LYS A 73 -5.71 -9.39 -9.29
N MET A 74 -4.53 -8.82 -9.56
CA MET A 74 -3.30 -9.56 -9.86
C MET A 74 -2.65 -10.08 -8.58
N ALA A 75 -2.57 -9.22 -7.58
CA ALA A 75 -1.91 -9.48 -6.30
C ALA A 75 -2.41 -8.54 -5.22
N THR A 76 -1.85 -8.64 -4.03
CA THR A 76 -2.05 -7.68 -2.94
C THR A 76 -0.69 -7.38 -2.31
N VAL A 77 -0.40 -6.09 -2.10
CA VAL A 77 0.79 -5.64 -1.37
C VAL A 77 0.66 -6.05 0.09
N ILE A 78 1.71 -6.62 0.68
CA ILE A 78 1.72 -7.02 2.09
C ILE A 78 1.61 -5.80 3.02
N SER A 79 0.99 -5.97 4.18
CA SER A 79 0.72 -4.86 5.13
C SER A 79 1.98 -4.11 5.57
N ALA A 80 3.11 -4.81 5.70
CA ALA A 80 4.40 -4.21 6.05
C ALA A 80 4.90 -3.17 5.03
N ASP A 81 4.50 -3.29 3.75
CA ASP A 81 4.94 -2.40 2.68
C ASP A 81 3.94 -1.28 2.37
N ILE A 82 2.70 -1.33 2.89
CA ILE A 82 1.68 -0.29 2.64
C ILE A 82 2.17 1.11 3.06
N SER A 83 2.83 1.22 4.22
CA SER A 83 3.38 2.50 4.69
C SER A 83 4.48 3.06 3.77
N ARG A 84 5.18 2.19 3.06
CA ARG A 84 6.21 2.57 2.06
C ARG A 84 5.57 3.15 0.81
N MET A 85 4.41 2.58 0.38
CA MET A 85 3.67 3.08 -0.77
C MET A 85 3.26 4.55 -0.61
N GLY A 86 2.82 4.96 0.59
CA GLY A 86 2.43 6.35 0.88
C GLY A 86 3.55 7.40 0.77
N ARG A 87 4.81 6.98 0.63
CA ARG A 87 5.98 7.86 0.46
C ARG A 87 6.44 7.99 -0.99
N LEU A 88 5.93 7.15 -1.87
CA LEU A 88 6.27 7.14 -3.28
C LEU A 88 5.60 8.30 -4.01
N ARG A 89 6.26 8.79 -5.06
CA ARG A 89 5.84 9.96 -5.85
C ARG A 89 5.76 9.60 -7.33
N PRO A 90 4.97 10.34 -8.11
CA PRO A 90 5.04 10.23 -9.57
C PRO A 90 6.48 10.37 -10.06
N GLY A 91 6.91 9.43 -10.91
CA GLY A 91 8.27 9.32 -11.40
C GLY A 91 9.13 8.30 -10.66
N ASP A 92 8.73 7.85 -9.46
CA ASP A 92 9.39 6.75 -8.79
C ASP A 92 9.09 5.42 -9.49
N THR A 93 9.97 4.45 -9.30
CA THR A 93 9.84 3.12 -9.88
C THR A 93 9.66 2.07 -8.79
N VAL A 94 8.71 1.16 -9.00
CA VAL A 94 8.45 0.02 -8.11
C VAL A 94 8.70 -1.29 -8.85
N LYS A 95 9.16 -2.29 -8.12
CA LYS A 95 9.29 -3.67 -8.58
C LYS A 95 8.65 -4.60 -7.56
N PHE A 96 7.91 -5.58 -8.04
CA PHE A 96 7.21 -6.53 -7.19
C PHE A 96 8.03 -7.81 -7.01
N LYS A 97 7.91 -8.39 -5.82
CA LYS A 97 8.45 -9.69 -5.48
C LYS A 97 7.34 -10.52 -4.85
N GLU A 98 7.18 -11.74 -5.31
CA GLU A 98 6.29 -12.70 -4.69
C GLU A 98 6.86 -13.14 -3.33
N VAL A 99 5.99 -13.23 -2.34
CA VAL A 99 6.30 -13.72 -0.99
C VAL A 99 5.22 -14.71 -0.54
N THR A 100 5.59 -15.65 0.30
CA THR A 100 4.64 -16.57 0.93
C THR A 100 3.86 -15.87 2.05
N ALA A 101 2.76 -16.48 2.50
CA ALA A 101 1.98 -15.97 3.62
C ALA A 101 2.82 -15.88 4.91
N ASP A 102 3.68 -16.87 5.16
CA ASP A 102 4.57 -16.88 6.33
C ASP A 102 5.60 -15.76 6.28
N GLU A 103 6.18 -15.50 5.09
CA GLU A 103 7.11 -14.37 4.89
C GLU A 103 6.40 -13.02 5.09
N ALA A 104 5.16 -12.90 4.60
CA ALA A 104 4.36 -11.68 4.77
C ALA A 104 4.02 -11.43 6.25
N GLU A 105 3.64 -12.48 6.98
CA GLU A 105 3.36 -12.39 8.41
C GLU A 105 4.60 -12.02 9.22
N LYS A 106 5.73 -12.65 8.94
CA LYS A 106 7.01 -12.31 9.56
C LYS A 106 7.38 -10.85 9.31
N ALA A 107 7.27 -10.37 8.07
CA ALA A 107 7.52 -8.98 7.71
C ALA A 107 6.61 -8.01 8.48
N ARG A 108 5.33 -8.37 8.68
CA ARG A 108 4.38 -7.59 9.48
C ARG A 108 4.84 -7.47 10.94
N PHE A 109 5.22 -8.57 11.58
CA PHE A 109 5.72 -8.55 12.96
C PHE A 109 6.99 -7.73 13.11
N GLU A 110 7.93 -7.86 12.19
CA GLU A 110 9.17 -7.07 12.20
C GLU A 110 8.87 -5.57 12.06
N HIS A 111 7.93 -5.20 11.18
CA HIS A 111 7.51 -3.82 11.00
C HIS A 111 6.83 -3.26 12.25
N GLU A 112 5.89 -4.00 12.86
CA GLU A 112 5.22 -3.60 14.10
C GLU A 112 6.23 -3.39 15.24
N LYS A 113 7.18 -4.30 15.40
CA LYS A 113 8.26 -4.19 16.40
C LYS A 113 9.12 -2.95 16.18
N MET A 114 9.45 -2.65 14.93
CA MET A 114 10.21 -1.44 14.58
C MET A 114 9.43 -0.17 14.93
N VAL A 115 8.14 -0.11 14.62
CA VAL A 115 7.27 1.04 14.94
C VAL A 115 7.17 1.23 16.46
N LEU A 116 6.91 0.16 17.22
CA LEU A 116 6.84 0.21 18.68
C LEU A 116 8.17 0.67 19.30
N SER A 117 9.31 0.18 18.78
CA SER A 117 10.62 0.61 19.24
C SER A 117 10.88 2.10 18.96
N ALA A 118 10.45 2.59 17.80
CA ALA A 118 10.54 4.01 17.47
C ALA A 118 9.72 4.87 18.42
N ILE A 119 8.45 4.48 18.67
CA ILE A 119 7.56 5.19 19.61
C ILE A 119 8.15 5.23 21.01
N SER A 120 8.65 4.10 21.54
CA SER A 120 9.28 4.06 22.87
C SER A 120 10.57 4.88 22.94
N GLY A 121 11.30 4.99 21.83
CA GLY A 121 12.45 5.89 21.72
C GLY A 121 12.08 7.36 21.83
N PHE A 122 10.95 7.77 21.23
CA PHE A 122 10.43 9.14 21.37
C PHE A 122 10.00 9.46 22.81
N VAL A 123 9.29 8.54 23.46
CA VAL A 123 8.84 8.71 24.85
C VAL A 123 10.01 8.85 25.81
N ASN A 124 11.12 8.14 25.56
CA ASN A 124 12.32 8.21 26.41
C ASN A 124 13.26 9.38 26.07
N ALA A 125 13.12 9.99 24.88
CA ALA A 125 14.01 11.05 24.42
C ALA A 125 13.53 12.46 24.83
N ASP A 126 12.28 12.63 25.25
CA ASP A 126 11.74 13.92 25.62
C ASP A 126 11.26 13.94 27.08
N PRO A 127 12.12 14.41 28.02
CA PRO A 127 11.72 14.56 29.42
C PRO A 127 10.62 15.63 29.66
N TRP A 128 10.21 16.35 28.61
CA TRP A 128 9.15 17.35 28.65
C TRP A 128 7.77 16.79 28.27
N LEU A 129 7.72 15.60 27.70
CA LEU A 129 6.47 14.88 27.46
C LEU A 129 6.12 14.05 28.72
N ASP A 130 5.71 14.72 29.77
CA ASP A 130 5.07 14.07 30.90
C ASP A 130 3.69 13.56 30.48
N GLU A 131 3.51 12.24 30.49
CA GLU A 131 2.25 11.58 30.17
C GLU A 131 1.10 12.12 31.04
N LYS A 132 1.36 12.55 32.26
CA LYS A 132 0.43 13.27 33.13
C LYS A 132 0.05 14.65 32.60
N ALA A 133 1.01 15.39 32.03
CA ALA A 133 0.75 16.71 31.47
C ALA A 133 -0.17 16.63 30.23
N LEU A 134 -0.04 15.56 29.42
CA LEU A 134 -0.93 15.32 28.28
C LEU A 134 -2.38 15.08 28.68
N TYR A 135 -2.63 14.53 29.86
CA TYR A 135 -3.99 14.25 30.36
C TYR A 135 -4.53 15.31 31.31
N THR A 136 -3.69 16.12 31.94
CA THR A 136 -4.10 17.09 32.99
C THR A 136 -4.00 18.53 32.53
N GLU A 137 -3.14 18.84 31.55
CA GLU A 137 -3.05 20.19 31.00
C GLU A 137 -3.69 20.21 29.60
N ASN A 138 -4.65 21.09 29.44
CA ASN A 138 -5.29 21.35 28.17
C ASN A 138 -4.28 22.04 27.24
N LEU A 139 -3.51 21.25 26.47
CA LEU A 139 -2.52 21.76 25.52
C LEU A 139 -3.13 22.50 24.32
N ILE A 140 -4.46 22.53 24.23
CA ILE A 140 -5.21 23.33 23.27
C ILE A 140 -5.79 24.54 24.06
N SER A 141 -4.94 25.41 24.58
CA SER A 141 -5.37 26.69 25.14
C SER A 141 -5.72 27.63 23.98
N GLY A 142 -7.01 27.73 23.68
CA GLY A 142 -7.50 28.64 22.65
C GLY A 142 -9.02 28.77 22.59
N PHE A 143 -9.73 28.05 23.42
CA PHE A 143 -11.19 28.23 23.58
C PHE A 143 -11.55 28.30 25.06
N SER A 144 -11.51 29.49 25.55
CA SER A 144 -12.31 29.91 26.71
C SER A 144 -13.67 30.36 26.24
#